data_e6144de4533f9790939fbfc40282ffab
#
_entry.id   e6144de4533f9790939fbfc40282ffab
#
_cell.length_a   1.000
_cell.length_b   1.000
_cell.length_c   1.000
_cell.angle_alpha   90.00
_cell.angle_beta   90.00
_cell.angle_gamma   90.00
#
_symmetry.space_group_name_H-M   'P 1'
#
loop_
_entity.id
_entity.type
_entity.pdbx_description
1 polymer ?
#
loop_
_entity_poly.entity_id
_entity_poly.type
_entity_poly.pdbx_seq_one_letter_code
_entity_poly.pdbx_strand_id
1 'polypeptide(L)'
;WGHARLALTDPWRLLAAAAVVTAARHLWQRTPSIAEALPVRLRTLMSAAATRAALRTGVSTRVAVLLVGFFAVLTIGFPNGRPPSRFDDNELVNLQGRWDAGWYLQIATDGYQHWTSNPATQENIVFFPALPLALRVVGRVLGGTLPAYMAAGTGLVFVAFVIGLAYLYRLARESLGSAESADAAVLLLAAYPFAVYYGAIYTESMYLAGAIGTWYHFRRREWLPAAAWGVLVGLTRPNGCFLSIPLALLLVSPWLPGWLAGGQTLSMADPRPRRVASLVTGGTIDWREAAYGWLTAAAPGVGVLLFCAWTWWLTGDPIAWARGHAAWGRSYLGLWPIIHTYGHWLSSEGLYTVTTHIPVDVLNLCGALFVLALTVPVWRRLGLAAAAFILVNMLPPIAAGGALSAGRLSAVMFPVFLWLASAVPARQRPHWVAAFAVGQGLCATLFYTWRELF
;
A
#
# COMPACT_ATOMS: atom_id res chain seq x y z
N TRP A 1 8.95 25.71 34.35
CA TRP A 1 9.05 25.86 32.88
C TRP A 1 7.95 25.01 32.27
N GLY A 2 6.87 25.70 31.82
CA GLY A 2 5.74 25.02 31.19
C GLY A 2 6.16 24.40 29.86
N HIS A 3 6.14 23.08 29.77
CA HIS A 3 6.27 22.38 28.51
C HIS A 3 5.01 22.61 27.68
N ALA A 4 5.10 23.50 26.70
CA ALA A 4 4.09 23.61 25.65
C ALA A 4 4.11 22.30 24.85
N ARG A 5 3.27 21.34 25.23
CA ARG A 5 3.03 20.10 24.48
C ARG A 5 2.32 20.50 23.20
N LEU A 6 3.02 20.50 22.07
CA LEU A 6 2.43 20.51 20.73
C LEU A 6 1.69 19.18 20.52
N ALA A 7 0.52 19.06 21.13
CA ALA A 7 -0.35 17.92 20.86
C ALA A 7 -0.96 18.10 19.46
N LEU A 8 -0.31 17.53 18.44
CA LEU A 8 -0.81 17.40 17.05
C LEU A 8 -2.11 16.58 16.94
N THR A 9 -2.66 16.17 18.09
CA THR A 9 -3.86 15.36 18.21
C THR A 9 -5.16 16.16 18.21
N ASP A 10 -5.06 17.50 18.30
CA ASP A 10 -6.22 18.39 18.26
C ASP A 10 -6.50 18.83 16.82
N PRO A 11 -7.63 18.46 16.19
CA PRO A 11 -7.94 18.81 14.81
C PRO A 11 -7.95 20.32 14.56
N TRP A 12 -8.29 21.13 15.57
CA TRP A 12 -8.27 22.59 15.46
C TRP A 12 -6.86 23.15 15.28
N ARG A 13 -5.84 22.52 15.86
CA ARG A 13 -4.43 22.92 15.67
C ARG A 13 -3.94 22.60 14.28
N LEU A 14 -4.35 21.45 13.72
CA LEU A 14 -4.03 21.09 12.33
C LEU A 14 -4.75 22.02 11.34
N LEU A 15 -6.02 22.37 11.62
CA LEU A 15 -6.75 23.36 10.83
C LEU A 15 -6.12 24.75 10.94
N ALA A 16 -5.69 25.16 12.14
CA ALA A 16 -4.96 26.39 12.35
C ALA A 16 -3.62 26.41 11.61
N ALA A 17 -2.84 25.32 11.66
CA ALA A 17 -1.61 25.18 10.90
C ALA A 17 -1.86 25.24 9.39
N ALA A 18 -2.89 24.57 8.88
CA ALA A 18 -3.30 24.63 7.49
C ALA A 18 -3.74 26.05 7.10
N ALA A 19 -4.47 26.75 7.96
CA ALA A 19 -4.86 28.14 7.76
C ALA A 19 -3.64 29.08 7.71
N VAL A 20 -2.65 28.89 8.60
CA VAL A 20 -1.39 29.65 8.62
C VAL A 20 -0.60 29.40 7.34
N VAL A 21 -0.44 28.13 6.91
CA VAL A 21 0.25 27.79 5.65
C VAL A 21 -0.47 28.40 4.46
N THR A 22 -1.81 28.36 4.47
CA THR A 22 -2.65 28.96 3.43
C THR A 22 -2.51 30.48 3.39
N ALA A 23 -2.50 31.14 4.56
CA ALA A 23 -2.30 32.57 4.67
C ALA A 23 -0.87 32.98 4.23
N ALA A 24 0.15 32.25 4.68
CA ALA A 24 1.54 32.46 4.28
C ALA A 24 1.71 32.34 2.76
N ARG A 25 1.11 31.31 2.15
CA ARG A 25 1.08 31.14 0.69
C ARG A 25 0.38 32.32 0.00
N HIS A 26 -0.75 32.79 0.56
CA HIS A 26 -1.50 33.92 -0.02
C HIS A 26 -0.74 35.26 0.09
N LEU A 27 0.02 35.42 1.17
CA LEU A 27 0.91 36.58 1.32
C LEU A 27 2.09 36.52 0.34
N TRP A 28 2.59 35.32 0.05
CA TRP A 28 3.70 35.10 -0.90
C TRP A 28 3.25 35.20 -2.37
N GLN A 29 2.12 34.58 -2.69
CA GLN A 29 1.52 34.58 -4.04
C GLN A 29 0.05 35.00 -3.98
N ARG A 30 -0.22 36.25 -4.26
CA ARG A 30 -1.58 36.80 -4.20
C ARG A 30 -2.49 36.33 -5.34
N THR A 31 -1.94 36.00 -6.50
CA THR A 31 -2.70 35.59 -7.71
C THR A 31 -2.17 34.26 -8.29
N PRO A 32 -3.05 33.31 -8.69
CA PRO A 32 -4.49 33.31 -8.42
C PRO A 32 -4.80 33.06 -6.94
N SER A 33 -5.90 33.57 -6.44
CA SER A 33 -6.39 33.24 -5.09
C SER A 33 -6.68 31.76 -4.97
N ILE A 34 -6.66 31.21 -3.74
CA ILE A 34 -7.00 29.79 -3.53
C ILE A 34 -8.43 29.51 -3.94
N ALA A 35 -9.34 30.44 -3.68
CA ALA A 35 -10.74 30.34 -4.06
C ALA A 35 -10.95 30.25 -5.59
N GLU A 36 -10.11 30.93 -6.37
CA GLU A 36 -10.14 30.86 -7.84
C GLU A 36 -9.39 29.64 -8.38
N ALA A 37 -8.22 29.33 -7.80
CA ALA A 37 -7.36 28.26 -8.29
C ALA A 37 -7.90 26.86 -7.95
N LEU A 38 -8.52 26.68 -6.77
CA LEU A 38 -8.97 25.38 -6.29
C LEU A 38 -10.07 24.75 -7.17
N PRO A 39 -11.15 25.46 -7.54
CA PRO A 39 -12.19 24.92 -8.42
C PRO A 39 -11.65 24.54 -9.80
N VAL A 40 -10.76 25.35 -10.37
CA VAL A 40 -10.14 25.07 -11.67
C VAL A 40 -9.24 23.83 -11.59
N ARG A 41 -8.41 23.73 -10.55
CA ARG A 41 -7.55 22.55 -10.32
C ARG A 41 -8.37 21.30 -10.08
N LEU A 42 -9.44 21.36 -9.29
CA LEU A 42 -10.33 20.24 -9.05
C LEU A 42 -11.02 19.77 -10.34
N ARG A 43 -11.55 20.70 -11.15
CA ARG A 43 -12.13 20.36 -12.46
C ARG A 43 -11.10 19.69 -13.37
N THR A 44 -9.89 20.23 -13.44
CA THR A 44 -8.80 19.65 -14.25
C THR A 44 -8.42 18.25 -13.76
N LEU A 45 -8.33 18.06 -12.45
CA LEU A 45 -8.06 16.73 -11.86
C LEU A 45 -9.19 15.74 -12.15
N MET A 46 -10.45 16.14 -11.94
CA MET A 46 -11.60 15.27 -12.17
C MET A 46 -11.81 14.95 -13.64
N SER A 47 -11.48 15.87 -14.55
CA SER A 47 -11.55 15.64 -16.00
C SER A 47 -10.39 14.85 -16.57
N ALA A 48 -9.30 14.64 -15.80
CA ALA A 48 -8.16 13.88 -16.27
C ALA A 48 -8.52 12.40 -16.52
N ALA A 49 -8.03 11.84 -17.62
CA ALA A 49 -8.27 10.45 -17.99
C ALA A 49 -7.90 9.46 -16.87
N ALA A 50 -6.77 9.72 -16.20
CA ALA A 50 -6.32 8.92 -15.07
C ALA A 50 -7.32 8.89 -13.90
N THR A 51 -7.88 10.05 -13.55
CA THR A 51 -8.86 10.16 -12.46
C THR A 51 -10.17 9.47 -12.82
N ARG A 52 -10.65 9.68 -14.06
CA ARG A 52 -11.88 9.01 -14.53
C ARG A 52 -11.74 7.49 -14.56
N ALA A 53 -10.62 6.98 -15.08
CA ALA A 53 -10.32 5.54 -15.08
C ALA A 53 -10.25 4.98 -13.66
N ALA A 54 -9.53 5.67 -12.76
CA ALA A 54 -9.40 5.28 -11.37
C ALA A 54 -10.74 5.27 -10.62
N LEU A 55 -11.55 6.31 -10.78
CA LEU A 55 -12.88 6.39 -10.16
C LEU A 55 -13.81 5.32 -10.70
N ARG A 56 -13.90 5.17 -12.02
CA ARG A 56 -14.74 4.13 -12.65
C ARG A 56 -14.37 2.75 -12.11
N THR A 57 -13.09 2.39 -12.15
CA THR A 57 -12.60 1.09 -11.71
C THR A 57 -12.72 0.93 -10.20
N GLY A 58 -12.33 1.95 -9.42
CA GLY A 58 -12.43 1.94 -7.97
C GLY A 58 -13.86 1.76 -7.48
N VAL A 59 -14.82 2.53 -8.01
CA VAL A 59 -16.23 2.41 -7.63
C VAL A 59 -16.78 1.05 -8.04
N SER A 60 -16.65 0.66 -9.32
CA SER A 60 -17.24 -0.59 -9.80
C SER A 60 -16.74 -1.82 -9.08
N THR A 61 -15.40 -1.92 -8.85
CA THR A 61 -14.83 -3.08 -8.17
C THR A 61 -15.12 -3.08 -6.68
N ARG A 62 -15.10 -1.91 -6.01
CA ARG A 62 -15.38 -1.89 -4.55
C ARG A 62 -16.86 -2.15 -4.27
N VAL A 63 -17.78 -1.60 -5.06
CA VAL A 63 -19.21 -1.92 -4.95
C VAL A 63 -19.44 -3.42 -5.15
N ALA A 64 -18.86 -4.02 -6.21
CA ALA A 64 -18.99 -5.45 -6.45
C ALA A 64 -18.47 -6.30 -5.27
N VAL A 65 -17.29 -5.98 -4.74
CA VAL A 65 -16.70 -6.69 -3.60
C VAL A 65 -17.55 -6.55 -2.33
N LEU A 66 -18.09 -5.36 -2.07
CA LEU A 66 -18.97 -5.13 -0.92
C LEU A 66 -20.29 -5.88 -1.06
N LEU A 67 -20.87 -5.93 -2.25
CA LEU A 67 -22.08 -6.72 -2.50
C LEU A 67 -21.83 -8.22 -2.27
N VAL A 68 -20.73 -8.76 -2.81
CA VAL A 68 -20.34 -10.15 -2.56
C VAL A 68 -20.18 -10.40 -1.06
N GLY A 69 -19.47 -9.52 -0.35
CA GLY A 69 -19.27 -9.63 1.09
C GLY A 69 -20.59 -9.57 1.88
N PHE A 70 -21.47 -8.64 1.53
CA PHE A 70 -22.76 -8.49 2.17
C PHE A 70 -23.64 -9.72 2.00
N PHE A 71 -23.78 -10.20 0.77
CA PHE A 71 -24.56 -11.42 0.51
C PHE A 71 -23.92 -12.65 1.13
N ALA A 72 -22.58 -12.76 1.16
CA ALA A 72 -21.90 -13.85 1.86
C ALA A 72 -22.21 -13.85 3.37
N VAL A 73 -22.24 -12.68 4.02
CA VAL A 73 -22.65 -12.58 5.43
C VAL A 73 -24.08 -13.02 5.65
N LEU A 74 -25.01 -12.61 4.77
CA LEU A 74 -26.43 -12.96 4.91
C LEU A 74 -26.73 -14.42 4.62
N THR A 75 -26.03 -15.05 3.65
CA THR A 75 -26.35 -16.40 3.17
C THR A 75 -25.50 -17.49 3.79
N ILE A 76 -24.21 -17.23 4.03
CA ILE A 76 -23.27 -18.18 4.58
C ILE A 76 -23.10 -17.99 6.09
N GLY A 77 -23.19 -16.73 6.55
CA GLY A 77 -23.01 -16.36 7.96
C GLY A 77 -21.58 -16.51 8.45
N PHE A 78 -21.45 -16.49 9.77
CA PHE A 78 -20.17 -16.56 10.49
C PHE A 78 -19.85 -17.97 10.97
N PRO A 79 -18.55 -18.31 11.19
CA PRO A 79 -18.17 -19.59 11.80
C PRO A 79 -18.77 -19.74 13.19
N ASN A 80 -19.14 -20.96 13.56
CA ASN A 80 -19.62 -21.29 14.90
C ASN A 80 -18.54 -20.97 15.96
N GLY A 81 -18.97 -20.41 17.11
CA GLY A 81 -18.08 -20.12 18.23
C GLY A 81 -17.27 -18.82 18.11
N ARG A 82 -17.35 -18.10 17.01
CA ARG A 82 -16.74 -16.78 16.85
C ARG A 82 -17.84 -15.72 16.61
N PRO A 83 -18.35 -15.06 17.66
CA PRO A 83 -19.25 -13.94 17.45
C PRO A 83 -18.52 -12.83 16.70
N PRO A 84 -19.14 -12.21 15.67
CA PRO A 84 -18.53 -11.12 14.95
C PRO A 84 -18.36 -9.92 15.87
N SER A 85 -17.21 -9.24 15.78
CA SER A 85 -17.10 -7.88 16.32
C SER A 85 -17.99 -6.96 15.50
N ARG A 86 -18.94 -6.32 16.14
CA ARG A 86 -19.89 -5.38 15.52
C ARG A 86 -19.61 -3.99 16.04
N PHE A 87 -19.57 -3.04 15.12
CA PHE A 87 -19.44 -1.62 15.37
C PHE A 87 -20.78 -0.88 15.20
N ASP A 88 -21.72 -1.50 14.47
CA ASP A 88 -23.04 -0.97 14.16
C ASP A 88 -24.03 -2.14 13.98
N ASP A 89 -25.32 -1.86 14.09
CA ASP A 89 -26.37 -2.86 13.82
C ASP A 89 -26.51 -3.17 12.35
N ASN A 90 -26.03 -2.27 11.47
CA ASN A 90 -26.04 -2.44 10.03
C ASN A 90 -24.78 -3.18 9.54
N GLU A 91 -24.98 -4.40 9.04
CA GLU A 91 -23.86 -5.23 8.54
C GLU A 91 -23.10 -4.61 7.37
N LEU A 92 -23.71 -3.75 6.54
CA LEU A 92 -22.99 -3.03 5.46
C LEU A 92 -21.92 -2.10 6.06
N VAL A 93 -22.20 -1.47 7.20
CA VAL A 93 -21.22 -0.64 7.90
C VAL A 93 -20.11 -1.50 8.50
N ASN A 94 -20.47 -2.65 9.07
CA ASN A 94 -19.51 -3.56 9.70
C ASN A 94 -18.52 -4.20 8.71
N LEU A 95 -18.84 -4.31 7.42
CA LEU A 95 -17.96 -4.95 6.43
C LEU A 95 -16.56 -4.33 6.41
N GLN A 96 -16.44 -3.01 6.53
CA GLN A 96 -15.17 -2.29 6.50
C GLN A 96 -14.32 -2.49 7.76
N GLY A 97 -14.97 -2.86 8.87
CA GLY A 97 -14.36 -3.01 10.20
C GLY A 97 -13.89 -4.42 10.55
N ARG A 98 -13.62 -5.29 9.57
CA ARG A 98 -13.19 -6.67 9.82
C ARG A 98 -11.73 -6.75 10.24
N TRP A 99 -11.43 -7.72 11.14
CA TRP A 99 -10.07 -8.12 11.53
C TRP A 99 -9.22 -6.95 12.04
N ASP A 100 -8.07 -6.66 11.43
CA ASP A 100 -7.12 -5.62 11.87
C ASP A 100 -7.73 -4.20 11.92
N ALA A 101 -8.86 -3.97 11.25
CA ALA A 101 -9.53 -2.66 11.28
C ALA A 101 -9.87 -2.20 12.70
N GLY A 102 -10.19 -3.13 13.60
CA GLY A 102 -10.43 -2.85 15.01
C GLY A 102 -9.24 -2.18 15.69
N TRP A 103 -8.03 -2.64 15.41
CA TRP A 103 -6.80 -2.06 15.97
C TRP A 103 -6.55 -0.63 15.48
N TYR A 104 -6.74 -0.37 14.18
CA TYR A 104 -6.60 0.98 13.64
C TYR A 104 -7.65 1.94 14.23
N LEU A 105 -8.89 1.48 14.39
CA LEU A 105 -9.96 2.25 15.03
C LEU A 105 -9.63 2.52 16.50
N GLN A 106 -9.19 1.52 17.26
CA GLN A 106 -8.80 1.67 18.66
C GLN A 106 -7.66 2.68 18.82
N ILE A 107 -6.62 2.60 17.97
CA ILE A 107 -5.53 3.60 18.02
C ILE A 107 -6.06 4.99 17.69
N ALA A 108 -7.00 5.12 16.76
CA ALA A 108 -7.59 6.40 16.40
C ALA A 108 -8.41 7.01 17.54
N THR A 109 -9.15 6.21 18.29
CA THR A 109 -9.98 6.66 19.45
C THR A 109 -9.15 6.85 20.71
N ASP A 110 -8.43 5.82 21.14
CA ASP A 110 -7.82 5.73 22.47
C ASP A 110 -6.31 6.01 22.46
N GLY A 111 -5.68 5.88 21.29
CA GLY A 111 -4.24 6.01 21.14
C GLY A 111 -3.52 4.68 21.25
N TYR A 112 -2.21 4.78 21.20
CA TYR A 112 -1.35 3.61 21.40
C TYR A 112 -1.29 3.24 22.87
N GLN A 113 -1.33 1.95 23.12
CA GLN A 113 -1.24 1.37 24.44
C GLN A 113 -0.07 0.39 24.46
N HIS A 114 0.73 0.47 25.51
CA HIS A 114 1.81 -0.45 25.78
C HIS A 114 1.63 -0.94 27.21
N TRP A 115 1.28 -2.22 27.36
CA TRP A 115 0.84 -2.72 28.65
C TRP A 115 1.85 -3.62 29.33
N THR A 116 2.55 -4.42 28.55
CA THR A 116 3.36 -5.49 29.15
C THR A 116 4.62 -5.77 28.36
N SER A 117 5.63 -6.26 29.06
CA SER A 117 6.81 -6.90 28.49
C SER A 117 6.54 -8.36 28.06
N ASN A 118 5.28 -8.83 28.08
CA ASN A 118 4.94 -10.20 27.72
C ASN A 118 4.83 -10.32 26.19
N PRO A 119 5.76 -11.01 25.53
CA PRO A 119 5.75 -11.16 24.08
C PRO A 119 4.58 -11.97 23.52
N ALA A 120 3.80 -12.65 24.38
CA ALA A 120 2.61 -13.39 23.98
C ALA A 120 1.34 -12.52 23.91
N THR A 121 1.39 -11.28 24.42
CA THR A 121 0.24 -10.36 24.41
C THR A 121 0.21 -9.56 23.12
N GLN A 122 -0.90 -9.63 22.39
CA GLN A 122 -1.13 -8.79 21.22
C GLN A 122 -1.32 -7.34 21.64
N GLU A 123 -0.49 -6.45 21.14
CA GLU A 123 -0.51 -5.02 21.42
C GLU A 123 -0.69 -4.22 20.13
N ASN A 124 -1.32 -3.04 20.23
CA ASN A 124 -1.58 -2.19 19.07
C ASN A 124 -0.33 -1.44 18.57
N ILE A 125 0.79 -1.51 19.29
CA ILE A 125 2.06 -0.86 18.93
C ILE A 125 2.66 -1.39 17.62
N VAL A 126 2.26 -2.57 17.16
CA VAL A 126 2.71 -3.15 15.88
C VAL A 126 2.10 -2.47 14.66
N PHE A 127 1.03 -1.70 14.85
CA PHE A 127 0.31 -1.01 13.78
C PHE A 127 0.89 0.38 13.54
N PHE A 128 1.31 0.67 12.33
CA PHE A 128 1.98 1.90 11.94
C PHE A 128 1.02 3.09 11.88
N PRO A 129 1.53 4.34 12.14
CA PRO A 129 0.69 5.47 12.54
C PRO A 129 -0.05 6.18 11.41
N ALA A 130 0.28 5.99 10.12
CA ALA A 130 -0.30 6.81 9.05
C ALA A 130 -1.82 6.73 9.00
N LEU A 131 -2.38 5.51 8.99
CA LEU A 131 -3.83 5.32 8.93
C LEU A 131 -4.52 5.75 10.23
N PRO A 132 -4.13 5.30 11.44
CA PRO A 132 -4.82 5.70 12.66
C PRO A 132 -4.73 7.20 12.94
N LEU A 133 -3.65 7.88 12.57
CA LEU A 133 -3.58 9.35 12.69
C LEU A 133 -4.54 10.05 11.73
N ALA A 134 -4.60 9.60 10.47
CA ALA A 134 -5.57 10.12 9.50
C ALA A 134 -7.01 9.88 9.97
N LEU A 135 -7.31 8.66 10.46
CA LEU A 135 -8.60 8.31 11.08
C LEU A 135 -8.95 9.22 12.24
N ARG A 136 -7.99 9.45 13.14
CA ARG A 136 -8.19 10.31 14.32
C ARG A 136 -8.58 11.72 13.92
N VAL A 137 -7.88 12.30 12.93
CA VAL A 137 -8.16 13.65 12.45
C VAL A 137 -9.52 13.72 11.79
N VAL A 138 -9.77 12.88 10.78
CA VAL A 138 -11.01 12.94 9.99
C VAL A 138 -12.23 12.51 10.83
N GLY A 139 -12.10 11.44 11.63
CA GLY A 139 -13.18 10.97 12.51
C GLY A 139 -13.62 12.02 13.53
N ARG A 140 -12.67 12.78 14.12
CA ARG A 140 -12.99 13.89 15.02
C ARG A 140 -13.71 15.03 14.31
N VAL A 141 -13.26 15.37 13.09
CA VAL A 141 -13.93 16.39 12.26
C VAL A 141 -15.37 15.98 11.93
N LEU A 142 -15.62 14.69 11.74
CA LEU A 142 -16.95 14.13 11.45
C LEU A 142 -17.81 13.91 12.70
N GLY A 143 -17.35 14.30 13.88
CA GLY A 143 -18.15 14.26 15.13
C GLY A 143 -17.59 13.35 16.22
N GLY A 144 -16.49 12.62 16.00
CA GLY A 144 -15.77 11.87 17.04
C GLY A 144 -16.49 10.62 17.57
N THR A 145 -17.59 10.20 16.95
CA THR A 145 -18.31 8.98 17.29
C THR A 145 -17.75 7.77 16.55
N LEU A 146 -18.01 6.55 17.03
CA LEU A 146 -17.54 5.34 16.36
C LEU A 146 -18.04 5.25 14.90
N PRO A 147 -19.33 5.52 14.57
CA PRO A 147 -19.77 5.61 13.18
C PRO A 147 -19.01 6.69 12.35
N ALA A 148 -18.65 7.82 12.97
CA ALA A 148 -17.84 8.85 12.30
C ALA A 148 -16.43 8.34 11.95
N TYR A 149 -15.78 7.59 12.84
CA TYR A 149 -14.50 6.94 12.57
C TYR A 149 -14.62 5.85 11.49
N MET A 150 -15.69 5.06 11.49
CA MET A 150 -15.97 4.07 10.45
C MET A 150 -16.15 4.72 9.08
N ALA A 151 -16.95 5.79 8.99
CA ALA A 151 -17.13 6.57 7.77
C ALA A 151 -15.83 7.21 7.29
N ALA A 152 -15.04 7.79 8.23
CA ALA A 152 -13.71 8.34 7.96
C ALA A 152 -12.77 7.28 7.36
N GLY A 153 -12.75 6.09 7.96
CA GLY A 153 -11.91 4.98 7.52
C GLY A 153 -12.26 4.52 6.11
N THR A 154 -13.55 4.26 5.88
CA THR A 154 -14.06 3.88 4.56
C THR A 154 -13.73 4.92 3.50
N GLY A 155 -13.95 6.21 3.80
CA GLY A 155 -13.63 7.31 2.90
C GLY A 155 -12.13 7.44 2.62
N LEU A 156 -11.30 7.40 3.66
CA LEU A 156 -9.84 7.52 3.55
C LEU A 156 -9.23 6.40 2.71
N VAL A 157 -9.59 5.13 2.97
CA VAL A 157 -9.04 4.01 2.22
C VAL A 157 -9.51 4.01 0.77
N PHE A 158 -10.78 4.39 0.52
CA PHE A 158 -11.29 4.53 -0.84
C PHE A 158 -10.59 5.65 -1.63
N VAL A 159 -10.42 6.82 -1.03
CA VAL A 159 -9.69 7.95 -1.65
C VAL A 159 -8.24 7.57 -1.92
N ALA A 160 -7.56 6.94 -0.96
CA ALA A 160 -6.20 6.45 -1.15
C ALA A 160 -6.12 5.43 -2.29
N PHE A 161 -7.07 4.50 -2.38
CA PHE A 161 -7.15 3.53 -3.48
C PHE A 161 -7.29 4.21 -4.84
N VAL A 162 -8.22 5.15 -4.98
CA VAL A 162 -8.42 5.92 -6.22
C VAL A 162 -7.15 6.70 -6.59
N ILE A 163 -6.47 7.31 -5.62
CA ILE A 163 -5.19 7.99 -5.84
C ILE A 163 -4.13 6.99 -6.36
N GLY A 164 -4.02 5.82 -5.72
CA GLY A 164 -3.11 4.75 -6.15
C GLY A 164 -3.40 4.28 -7.59
N LEU A 165 -4.66 4.05 -7.93
CA LEU A 165 -5.08 3.71 -9.28
C LEU A 165 -4.79 4.83 -10.30
N ALA A 166 -4.98 6.10 -9.93
CA ALA A 166 -4.68 7.23 -10.81
C ALA A 166 -3.17 7.36 -11.07
N TYR A 167 -2.33 7.13 -10.06
CA TYR A 167 -0.88 7.06 -10.26
C TYR A 167 -0.48 5.85 -11.09
N LEU A 168 -1.10 4.69 -10.86
CA LEU A 168 -0.85 3.48 -11.68
C LEU A 168 -1.18 3.73 -13.15
N TYR A 169 -2.35 4.35 -13.43
CA TYR A 169 -2.74 4.73 -14.77
C TYR A 169 -1.70 5.63 -15.44
N ARG A 170 -1.26 6.69 -14.76
CA ARG A 170 -0.25 7.62 -15.28
C ARG A 170 1.07 6.91 -15.54
N LEU A 171 1.54 6.10 -14.59
CA LEU A 171 2.77 5.34 -14.72
C LEU A 171 2.68 4.34 -15.88
N ALA A 172 1.57 3.62 -16.00
CA ALA A 172 1.32 2.70 -17.11
C ALA A 172 1.26 3.44 -18.45
N ARG A 173 0.56 4.57 -18.51
CA ARG A 173 0.46 5.40 -19.72
C ARG A 173 1.81 5.88 -20.21
N GLU A 174 2.67 6.35 -19.30
CA GLU A 174 4.03 6.79 -19.60
C GLU A 174 4.95 5.62 -20.02
N SER A 175 4.84 4.48 -19.33
CA SER A 175 5.75 3.34 -19.52
C SER A 175 5.35 2.42 -20.67
N LEU A 176 4.04 2.28 -20.95
CA LEU A 176 3.52 1.35 -21.96
C LEU A 176 3.00 2.05 -23.22
N GLY A 177 2.89 3.38 -23.20
CA GLY A 177 2.56 4.21 -24.36
C GLY A 177 1.07 4.20 -24.76
N SER A 178 0.20 3.34 -24.19
CA SER A 178 -1.19 3.21 -24.61
C SER A 178 -2.18 3.43 -23.45
N ALA A 179 -3.32 4.08 -23.75
CA ALA A 179 -4.40 4.27 -22.77
C ALA A 179 -5.07 2.93 -22.42
N GLU A 180 -5.20 2.05 -23.40
CA GLU A 180 -5.76 0.72 -23.24
C GLU A 180 -4.95 -0.14 -22.27
N SER A 181 -3.60 -0.11 -22.37
CA SER A 181 -2.72 -0.80 -21.43
C SER A 181 -2.78 -0.16 -20.03
N ALA A 182 -2.96 1.15 -19.94
CA ALA A 182 -3.13 1.83 -18.66
C ALA A 182 -4.46 1.44 -17.98
N ASP A 183 -5.56 1.40 -18.73
CA ASP A 183 -6.86 0.89 -18.24
C ASP A 183 -6.75 -0.58 -17.80
N ALA A 184 -6.03 -1.40 -18.58
CA ALA A 184 -5.82 -2.81 -18.24
C ALA A 184 -5.01 -2.98 -16.93
N ALA A 185 -3.93 -2.21 -16.74
CA ALA A 185 -3.15 -2.26 -15.51
C ALA A 185 -3.97 -1.94 -14.27
N VAL A 186 -4.79 -0.88 -14.35
CA VAL A 186 -5.69 -0.44 -13.27
C VAL A 186 -6.75 -1.51 -12.97
N LEU A 187 -7.37 -2.07 -14.01
CA LEU A 187 -8.43 -3.06 -13.85
C LEU A 187 -7.90 -4.40 -13.31
N LEU A 188 -6.75 -4.88 -13.83
CA LEU A 188 -6.11 -6.12 -13.35
C LEU A 188 -5.71 -6.02 -11.88
N LEU A 189 -5.14 -4.89 -11.45
CA LEU A 189 -4.81 -4.66 -10.04
C LEU A 189 -6.08 -4.64 -9.18
N ALA A 190 -7.11 -3.91 -9.60
CA ALA A 190 -8.34 -3.75 -8.83
C ALA A 190 -9.19 -5.03 -8.74
N ALA A 191 -9.09 -5.92 -9.74
CA ALA A 191 -9.77 -7.22 -9.77
C ALA A 191 -8.95 -8.36 -9.13
N TYR A 192 -7.68 -8.14 -8.77
CA TYR A 192 -6.81 -9.17 -8.20
C TYR A 192 -7.43 -9.83 -6.97
N PRO A 193 -7.27 -11.14 -6.76
CA PRO A 193 -7.92 -11.86 -5.66
C PRO A 193 -7.80 -11.18 -4.30
N PHE A 194 -6.59 -10.80 -3.91
CA PHE A 194 -6.34 -10.14 -2.63
C PHE A 194 -6.59 -8.62 -2.63
N ALA A 195 -7.11 -8.04 -3.71
CA ALA A 195 -7.51 -6.65 -3.75
C ALA A 195 -8.75 -6.34 -2.85
N VAL A 196 -9.34 -7.34 -2.21
CA VAL A 196 -10.35 -7.18 -1.16
C VAL A 196 -9.86 -6.22 -0.05
N TYR A 197 -8.59 -6.28 0.31
CA TYR A 197 -8.00 -5.44 1.35
C TYR A 197 -8.00 -3.93 1.02
N TYR A 198 -8.13 -3.54 -0.23
CA TYR A 198 -8.29 -2.13 -0.61
C TYR A 198 -9.66 -1.54 -0.23
N GLY A 199 -10.61 -2.37 0.15
CA GLY A 199 -11.92 -1.95 0.65
C GLY A 199 -12.01 -1.93 2.17
N ALA A 200 -11.12 -2.58 2.90
CA ALA A 200 -11.10 -2.62 4.36
C ALA A 200 -10.39 -1.38 4.96
N ILE A 201 -10.66 -1.06 6.23
CA ILE A 201 -9.96 0.01 6.97
C ILE A 201 -8.55 -0.48 7.31
N TYR A 202 -7.72 -0.59 6.28
CA TYR A 202 -6.38 -1.15 6.28
C TYR A 202 -5.39 -0.21 5.59
N THR A 203 -4.09 -0.47 5.73
CA THR A 203 -3.04 0.39 5.15
C THR A 203 -2.73 0.13 3.67
N GLU A 204 -3.28 -0.92 3.06
CA GLU A 204 -2.96 -1.35 1.69
C GLU A 204 -3.18 -0.25 0.66
N SER A 205 -4.32 0.44 0.74
CA SER A 205 -4.64 1.55 -0.16
C SER A 205 -3.68 2.72 -0.02
N MET A 206 -3.32 3.08 1.23
CA MET A 206 -2.37 4.16 1.50
C MET A 206 -0.95 3.77 1.06
N TYR A 207 -0.55 2.53 1.34
CA TYR A 207 0.74 2.01 0.88
C TYR A 207 0.83 2.00 -0.65
N LEU A 208 -0.20 1.51 -1.35
CA LEU A 208 -0.25 1.49 -2.80
C LEU A 208 -0.11 2.91 -3.38
N ALA A 209 -0.93 3.85 -2.89
CA ALA A 209 -0.88 5.25 -3.33
C ALA A 209 0.49 5.86 -3.10
N GLY A 210 1.04 5.66 -1.90
CA GLY A 210 2.36 6.16 -1.53
C GLY A 210 3.49 5.54 -2.35
N ALA A 211 3.51 4.22 -2.52
CA ALA A 211 4.57 3.53 -3.26
C ALA A 211 4.58 3.93 -4.74
N ILE A 212 3.42 3.94 -5.41
CA ILE A 212 3.34 4.35 -6.82
C ILE A 212 3.56 5.86 -6.95
N GLY A 213 3.01 6.67 -6.03
CA GLY A 213 3.24 8.12 -6.00
C GLY A 213 4.72 8.46 -5.84
N THR A 214 5.41 7.82 -4.89
CA THR A 214 6.87 7.96 -4.72
C THR A 214 7.59 7.61 -6.02
N TRP A 215 7.31 6.44 -6.58
CA TRP A 215 7.93 5.96 -7.81
C TRP A 215 7.70 6.90 -8.98
N TYR A 216 6.48 7.36 -9.18
CA TYR A 216 6.07 8.26 -10.25
C TYR A 216 6.83 9.60 -10.19
N HIS A 217 6.79 10.26 -9.05
CA HIS A 217 7.47 11.54 -8.84
C HIS A 217 8.99 11.40 -8.84
N PHE A 218 9.53 10.32 -8.29
CA PHE A 218 10.96 10.03 -8.28
C PHE A 218 11.54 9.92 -9.71
N ARG A 219 10.89 9.18 -10.59
CA ARG A 219 11.29 9.08 -12.00
C ARG A 219 11.28 10.43 -12.72
N ARG A 220 10.44 11.34 -12.29
CA ARG A 220 10.28 12.67 -12.85
C ARG A 220 11.19 13.70 -12.19
N ARG A 221 12.02 13.28 -11.23
CA ARG A 221 12.87 14.14 -10.40
C ARG A 221 12.08 15.23 -9.66
N GLU A 222 10.85 14.97 -9.35
CA GLU A 222 10.00 15.79 -8.52
C GLU A 222 10.25 15.40 -7.04
N TRP A 223 11.42 15.82 -6.51
CA TRP A 223 11.99 15.28 -5.28
C TRP A 223 11.12 15.48 -4.05
N LEU A 224 10.55 16.66 -3.86
CA LEU A 224 9.72 16.96 -2.70
C LEU A 224 8.41 16.13 -2.66
N PRO A 225 7.60 16.05 -3.71
CA PRO A 225 6.46 15.14 -3.75
C PRO A 225 6.87 13.66 -3.57
N ALA A 226 7.98 13.24 -4.19
CA ALA A 226 8.48 11.87 -4.03
C ALA A 226 8.87 11.57 -2.58
N ALA A 227 9.59 12.47 -1.92
CA ALA A 227 9.95 12.33 -0.52
C ALA A 227 8.73 12.31 0.41
N ALA A 228 7.75 13.18 0.18
CA ALA A 228 6.52 13.22 0.98
C ALA A 228 5.73 11.89 0.89
N TRP A 229 5.55 11.35 -0.32
CA TRP A 229 4.95 10.04 -0.51
C TRP A 229 5.80 8.91 0.09
N GLY A 230 7.13 9.00 -0.02
CA GLY A 230 8.06 8.04 0.57
C GLY A 230 7.96 7.98 2.09
N VAL A 231 7.97 9.12 2.78
CA VAL A 231 7.75 9.18 4.24
C VAL A 231 6.40 8.58 4.61
N LEU A 232 5.34 8.89 3.87
CA LEU A 232 4.03 8.29 4.10
C LEU A 232 4.07 6.76 4.00
N VAL A 233 4.75 6.20 2.98
CA VAL A 233 4.91 4.74 2.84
C VAL A 233 5.58 4.14 4.07
N GLY A 234 6.67 4.74 4.57
CA GLY A 234 7.35 4.31 5.78
C GLY A 234 6.49 4.38 7.04
N LEU A 235 5.52 5.30 7.08
CA LEU A 235 4.57 5.44 8.20
C LEU A 235 3.34 4.51 8.07
N THR A 236 3.18 3.77 6.97
CA THR A 236 2.03 2.85 6.79
C THR A 236 2.28 1.47 7.36
N ARG A 237 3.49 0.95 7.22
CA ARG A 237 3.84 -0.43 7.63
C ARG A 237 5.37 -0.65 7.67
N PRO A 238 5.86 -1.68 8.39
CA PRO A 238 7.29 -1.94 8.54
C PRO A 238 8.05 -2.06 7.22
N ASN A 239 7.51 -2.83 6.28
CA ASN A 239 8.15 -3.05 4.97
C ASN A 239 8.12 -1.81 4.06
N GLY A 240 7.54 -0.70 4.52
CA GLY A 240 7.59 0.57 3.79
C GLY A 240 9.00 1.07 3.55
N CYS A 241 9.94 0.87 4.49
CA CYS A 241 11.35 1.24 4.32
C CYS A 241 12.03 0.52 3.15
N PHE A 242 11.56 -0.68 2.78
CA PHE A 242 12.16 -1.43 1.68
C PHE A 242 11.99 -0.75 0.32
N LEU A 243 11.06 0.20 0.17
CA LEU A 243 10.95 1.01 -1.03
C LEU A 243 12.23 1.83 -1.30
N SER A 244 13.04 2.12 -0.28
CA SER A 244 14.34 2.79 -0.45
C SER A 244 15.29 2.03 -1.37
N ILE A 245 15.26 0.69 -1.36
CA ILE A 245 16.14 -0.17 -2.16
C ILE A 245 15.85 0.00 -3.67
N PRO A 246 14.63 -0.20 -4.17
CA PRO A 246 14.36 0.01 -5.59
C PRO A 246 14.54 1.47 -6.02
N LEU A 247 14.31 2.46 -5.16
CA LEU A 247 14.60 3.86 -5.48
C LEU A 247 16.11 4.10 -5.64
N ALA A 248 16.93 3.54 -4.76
CA ALA A 248 18.39 3.58 -4.90
C ALA A 248 18.85 2.89 -6.20
N LEU A 249 18.26 1.74 -6.54
CA LEU A 249 18.54 1.04 -7.79
C LEU A 249 18.15 1.86 -9.02
N LEU A 250 17.08 2.66 -8.96
CA LEU A 250 16.74 3.61 -10.04
C LEU A 250 17.84 4.65 -10.23
N LEU A 251 18.44 5.16 -9.15
CA LEU A 251 19.54 6.14 -9.24
C LEU A 251 20.78 5.55 -9.89
N VAL A 252 21.15 4.32 -9.51
CA VAL A 252 22.37 3.68 -10.03
C VAL A 252 22.15 2.95 -11.34
N SER A 253 20.91 2.78 -11.80
CA SER A 253 20.59 2.03 -13.01
C SER A 253 21.34 2.47 -14.29
N PRO A 254 21.66 3.78 -14.50
CA PRO A 254 22.42 4.20 -15.67
C PRO A 254 23.87 3.68 -15.72
N TRP A 255 24.42 3.30 -14.56
CA TRP A 255 25.79 2.77 -14.45
C TRP A 255 25.85 1.23 -14.39
N LEU A 256 24.69 0.57 -14.31
CA LEU A 256 24.65 -0.88 -14.30
C LEU A 256 24.88 -1.46 -15.71
N PRO A 257 25.59 -2.61 -15.82
CA PRO A 257 25.66 -3.34 -17.07
C PRO A 257 24.25 -3.63 -17.62
N GLY A 258 24.07 -3.51 -18.93
CA GLY A 258 22.74 -3.66 -19.56
C GLY A 258 22.04 -4.98 -19.23
N TRP A 259 22.81 -6.07 -19.09
CA TRP A 259 22.28 -7.37 -18.70
C TRP A 259 21.73 -7.40 -17.26
N LEU A 260 22.29 -6.57 -16.36
CA LEU A 260 21.81 -6.45 -14.97
C LEU A 260 20.69 -5.42 -14.87
N ALA A 261 20.79 -4.31 -15.58
CA ALA A 261 19.75 -3.27 -15.58
C ALA A 261 18.40 -3.81 -16.07
N GLY A 262 18.41 -4.78 -16.98
CA GLY A 262 17.19 -5.34 -17.57
C GLY A 262 16.48 -4.34 -18.48
N GLY A 263 15.18 -4.48 -18.66
CA GLY A 263 14.35 -3.51 -19.38
C GLY A 263 14.31 -2.16 -18.65
N GLN A 264 14.31 -1.06 -19.40
CA GLN A 264 14.37 0.28 -18.80
C GLN A 264 13.04 1.04 -18.83
N THR A 265 11.93 0.35 -19.05
CA THR A 265 10.60 0.98 -19.17
C THR A 265 10.17 1.73 -17.91
N LEU A 266 10.62 1.30 -16.73
CA LEU A 266 10.43 2.01 -15.46
C LEU A 266 11.69 2.69 -14.93
N SER A 267 12.72 2.83 -15.78
CA SER A 267 13.96 3.54 -15.46
C SER A 267 13.72 5.06 -15.29
N MET A 268 14.77 5.77 -14.86
CA MET A 268 14.81 7.24 -14.75
C MET A 268 14.79 7.97 -16.11
N ALA A 269 14.62 7.25 -17.25
CA ALA A 269 14.52 7.88 -18.55
C ALA A 269 13.34 8.87 -18.58
N ASP A 270 13.64 10.13 -18.88
CA ASP A 270 12.67 11.20 -18.91
C ASP A 270 11.61 10.94 -20.00
N PRO A 271 10.32 10.88 -19.68
CA PRO A 271 9.26 10.82 -20.68
C PRO A 271 9.11 12.11 -21.51
N ARG A 272 9.84 13.17 -21.16
CA ARG A 272 9.84 14.45 -21.91
C ARG A 272 11.09 14.60 -22.75
N PRO A 273 10.99 14.81 -24.06
CA PRO A 273 12.18 14.90 -24.96
C PRO A 273 13.11 16.09 -24.70
N ARG A 274 12.93 16.87 -23.65
CA ARG A 274 13.65 18.14 -23.44
C ARG A 274 14.49 18.29 -22.16
N ARG A 275 14.59 17.28 -21.29
CA ARG A 275 15.54 17.34 -20.15
C ARG A 275 16.07 15.95 -19.81
N VAL A 276 16.78 15.33 -20.74
CA VAL A 276 17.79 14.33 -20.40
C VAL A 276 19.01 15.11 -19.89
N ALA A 277 18.90 15.76 -18.75
CA ALA A 277 20.09 15.99 -17.97
C ALA A 277 20.35 14.67 -17.25
N SER A 278 21.26 13.86 -17.81
CA SER A 278 21.93 12.81 -17.08
C SER A 278 22.39 13.40 -15.74
N LEU A 279 22.44 12.57 -14.68
CA LEU A 279 23.22 12.94 -13.47
C LEU A 279 24.67 13.28 -13.86
N VAL A 280 25.00 13.13 -15.14
CA VAL A 280 26.27 13.45 -15.80
C VAL A 280 25.96 14.37 -16.98
N THR A 281 26.06 15.66 -16.78
CA THR A 281 26.08 16.66 -17.85
C THR A 281 27.53 16.87 -18.28
N GLY A 282 27.84 16.56 -19.55
CA GLY A 282 29.19 16.80 -20.10
C GLY A 282 30.32 16.03 -19.41
N GLY A 283 30.05 14.82 -18.85
CA GLY A 283 31.05 14.00 -18.13
C GLY A 283 31.20 14.33 -16.65
N THR A 284 30.48 15.32 -16.10
CA THR A 284 30.50 15.69 -14.69
C THR A 284 29.20 15.31 -13.99
N ILE A 285 29.31 14.75 -12.78
CA ILE A 285 28.14 14.42 -11.94
C ILE A 285 27.56 15.70 -11.36
N ASP A 286 26.25 15.95 -11.56
CA ASP A 286 25.54 16.96 -10.80
C ASP A 286 25.29 16.48 -9.36
N TRP A 287 26.19 16.85 -8.45
CA TRP A 287 26.16 16.42 -7.06
C TRP A 287 24.92 16.87 -6.31
N ARG A 288 24.30 17.98 -6.70
CA ARG A 288 23.06 18.46 -6.08
C ARG A 288 21.89 17.55 -6.44
N GLU A 289 21.71 17.27 -7.72
CA GLU A 289 20.70 16.33 -8.20
C GLU A 289 20.91 14.93 -7.63
N ALA A 290 22.14 14.46 -7.56
CA ALA A 290 22.48 13.17 -6.94
C ALA A 290 22.12 13.17 -5.45
N ALA A 291 22.48 14.23 -4.70
CA ALA A 291 22.13 14.35 -3.28
C ALA A 291 20.62 14.36 -3.05
N TYR A 292 19.86 15.14 -3.81
CA TYR A 292 18.39 15.14 -3.74
C TYR A 292 17.81 13.76 -4.05
N GLY A 293 18.35 13.06 -5.04
CA GLY A 293 17.95 11.70 -5.38
C GLY A 293 18.16 10.73 -4.21
N TRP A 294 19.36 10.72 -3.60
CA TRP A 294 19.67 9.84 -2.46
C TRP A 294 18.85 10.18 -1.21
N LEU A 295 18.70 11.47 -0.88
CA LEU A 295 17.84 11.89 0.23
C LEU A 295 16.40 11.46 0.03
N THR A 296 15.90 11.59 -1.21
CA THR A 296 14.55 11.14 -1.55
C THR A 296 14.42 9.61 -1.51
N ALA A 297 15.43 8.88 -1.96
CA ALA A 297 15.45 7.41 -1.87
C ALA A 297 15.46 6.92 -0.41
N ALA A 298 16.03 7.70 0.51
CA ALA A 298 16.02 7.40 1.95
C ALA A 298 14.69 7.75 2.64
N ALA A 299 13.82 8.56 2.03
CA ALA A 299 12.60 9.07 2.65
C ALA A 299 11.65 7.98 3.20
N PRO A 300 11.45 6.81 2.55
CA PRO A 300 10.68 5.72 3.14
C PRO A 300 11.27 5.20 4.45
N GLY A 301 12.60 5.10 4.54
CA GLY A 301 13.30 4.76 5.78
C GLY A 301 13.09 5.80 6.87
N VAL A 302 13.09 7.10 6.52
CA VAL A 302 12.80 8.19 7.46
C VAL A 302 11.41 8.02 8.07
N GLY A 303 10.40 7.62 7.30
CA GLY A 303 9.06 7.34 7.84
C GLY A 303 9.07 6.27 8.95
N VAL A 304 9.79 5.17 8.74
CA VAL A 304 9.95 4.12 9.77
C VAL A 304 10.74 4.64 10.97
N LEU A 305 11.83 5.39 10.75
CA LEU A 305 12.63 5.97 11.84
C LEU A 305 11.84 6.97 12.70
N LEU A 306 10.93 7.74 12.11
CA LEU A 306 10.03 8.61 12.88
C LEU A 306 9.13 7.79 13.80
N PHE A 307 8.63 6.65 13.35
CA PHE A 307 7.85 5.76 14.21
C PHE A 307 8.72 5.09 15.26
N CYS A 308 9.96 4.68 14.94
CA CYS A 308 10.92 4.16 15.91
C CYS A 308 11.25 5.20 17.00
N ALA A 309 11.46 6.45 16.64
CA ALA A 309 11.72 7.52 17.60
C ALA A 309 10.51 7.74 18.54
N TRP A 310 9.29 7.68 17.98
CA TRP A 310 8.09 7.79 18.77
C TRP A 310 7.87 6.58 19.69
N THR A 311 8.10 5.34 19.22
CA THR A 311 8.01 4.14 20.05
C THR A 311 9.06 4.14 21.16
N TRP A 312 10.28 4.61 20.86
CA TRP A 312 11.29 4.82 21.87
C TRP A 312 10.84 5.79 22.97
N TRP A 313 10.25 6.90 22.58
CA TRP A 313 9.71 7.86 23.55
C TRP A 313 8.58 7.26 24.41
N LEU A 314 7.72 6.42 23.81
CA LEU A 314 6.59 5.81 24.50
C LEU A 314 6.99 4.66 25.43
N THR A 315 7.92 3.80 25.00
CA THR A 315 8.20 2.48 25.62
C THR A 315 9.63 2.34 26.13
N GLY A 316 10.54 3.24 25.76
CA GLY A 316 11.98 3.08 25.98
C GLY A 316 12.65 2.13 24.99
N ASP A 317 11.92 1.53 24.05
CA ASP A 317 12.44 0.62 23.02
C ASP A 317 12.05 1.10 21.62
N PRO A 318 13.03 1.49 20.77
CA PRO A 318 12.74 2.01 19.42
C PRO A 318 12.17 0.96 18.46
N ILE A 319 12.32 -0.34 18.78
CA ILE A 319 11.85 -1.47 17.99
C ILE A 319 10.76 -2.29 18.70
N ALA A 320 10.09 -1.72 19.70
CA ALA A 320 8.99 -2.37 20.42
C ALA A 320 7.92 -2.91 19.44
N TRP A 321 7.60 -2.14 18.39
CA TRP A 321 6.71 -2.59 17.33
C TRP A 321 7.17 -3.87 16.63
N ALA A 322 8.49 -4.03 16.40
CA ALA A 322 9.02 -5.23 15.74
C ALA A 322 8.97 -6.45 16.66
N ARG A 323 9.30 -6.26 17.95
CA ARG A 323 9.23 -7.34 18.95
C ARG A 323 7.78 -7.78 19.19
N GLY A 324 6.83 -6.85 19.20
CA GLY A 324 5.42 -7.13 19.35
C GLY A 324 4.85 -8.06 18.27
N HIS A 325 5.47 -8.13 17.08
CA HIS A 325 5.03 -9.03 16.02
C HIS A 325 5.13 -10.52 16.37
N ALA A 326 5.93 -10.89 17.39
CA ALA A 326 5.99 -12.29 17.88
C ALA A 326 4.63 -12.77 18.37
N ALA A 327 3.84 -11.93 19.04
CA ALA A 327 2.48 -12.24 19.49
C ALA A 327 1.48 -12.46 18.31
N TRP A 328 1.88 -12.07 17.10
CA TRP A 328 1.14 -12.24 15.87
C TRP A 328 1.67 -13.41 15.02
N GLY A 329 2.43 -14.34 15.64
CA GLY A 329 2.99 -15.50 14.95
C GLY A 329 4.13 -15.18 13.98
N ARG A 330 4.76 -14.00 14.10
CA ARG A 330 5.88 -13.60 13.23
C ARG A 330 7.20 -13.70 13.98
N SER A 331 8.01 -14.66 13.59
CA SER A 331 9.40 -14.82 14.03
C SER A 331 10.28 -15.08 12.81
N TYR A 332 11.47 -14.47 12.77
CA TYR A 332 12.37 -14.69 11.66
C TYR A 332 12.96 -16.10 11.70
N LEU A 333 12.50 -16.95 10.81
CA LEU A 333 12.95 -18.34 10.65
C LEU A 333 13.88 -18.52 9.45
N GLY A 334 13.92 -17.53 8.55
CA GLY A 334 14.57 -17.66 7.25
C GLY A 334 13.68 -18.37 6.22
N LEU A 335 14.12 -18.38 4.97
CA LEU A 335 13.33 -18.98 3.87
C LEU A 335 13.45 -20.51 3.84
N TRP A 336 14.62 -21.06 4.19
CA TRP A 336 14.90 -22.48 4.03
C TRP A 336 13.98 -23.39 4.87
N PRO A 337 13.77 -23.16 6.17
CA PRO A 337 12.81 -23.97 6.95
C PRO A 337 11.41 -23.95 6.37
N ILE A 338 10.96 -22.80 5.87
CA ILE A 338 9.64 -22.63 5.27
C ILE A 338 9.51 -23.45 3.99
N ILE A 339 10.46 -23.32 3.07
CA ILE A 339 10.51 -24.10 1.82
C ILE A 339 10.55 -25.60 2.13
N HIS A 340 11.37 -25.99 3.10
CA HIS A 340 11.50 -27.39 3.50
C HIS A 340 10.18 -27.94 4.08
N THR A 341 9.53 -27.19 4.97
CA THR A 341 8.27 -27.63 5.59
C THR A 341 7.16 -27.81 4.56
N TYR A 342 6.89 -26.79 3.74
CA TYR A 342 5.85 -26.89 2.71
C TYR A 342 6.22 -27.91 1.61
N GLY A 343 7.49 -27.98 1.23
CA GLY A 343 7.99 -28.98 0.28
C GLY A 343 7.85 -30.40 0.78
N HIS A 344 8.18 -30.64 2.06
CA HIS A 344 8.00 -31.94 2.70
C HIS A 344 6.51 -32.35 2.73
N TRP A 345 5.63 -31.47 3.21
CA TRP A 345 4.20 -31.74 3.23
C TRP A 345 3.65 -32.07 1.85
N LEU A 346 4.03 -31.28 0.85
CA LEU A 346 3.58 -31.49 -0.53
C LEU A 346 4.07 -32.83 -1.10
N SER A 347 5.31 -33.23 -0.79
CA SER A 347 5.89 -34.49 -1.27
C SER A 347 5.38 -35.72 -0.53
N SER A 348 5.09 -35.61 0.78
CA SER A 348 4.64 -36.74 1.62
C SER A 348 3.13 -36.95 1.55
N GLU A 349 2.33 -35.90 1.55
CA GLU A 349 0.88 -36.00 1.65
C GLU A 349 0.15 -35.68 0.33
N GLY A 350 0.83 -35.05 -0.60
CA GLY A 350 0.28 -34.63 -1.89
C GLY A 350 -0.55 -33.34 -1.82
N LEU A 351 -0.73 -32.72 -2.99
CA LEU A 351 -1.36 -31.41 -3.12
C LEU A 351 -2.80 -31.37 -2.59
N TYR A 352 -3.59 -32.40 -2.83
CA TYR A 352 -4.99 -32.45 -2.38
C TYR A 352 -5.09 -32.42 -0.86
N THR A 353 -4.34 -33.29 -0.17
CA THR A 353 -4.33 -33.37 1.30
C THR A 353 -3.86 -32.07 1.93
N VAL A 354 -2.72 -31.52 1.45
CA VAL A 354 -2.22 -30.24 1.93
C VAL A 354 -3.26 -29.12 1.74
N THR A 355 -3.90 -29.06 0.57
CA THR A 355 -4.91 -28.03 0.30
C THR A 355 -6.14 -28.15 1.20
N THR A 356 -6.55 -29.36 1.55
CA THR A 356 -7.70 -29.58 2.44
C THR A 356 -7.39 -29.28 3.90
N HIS A 357 -6.15 -29.47 4.34
CA HIS A 357 -5.74 -29.21 5.73
C HIS A 357 -5.42 -27.73 5.98
N ILE A 358 -4.74 -27.04 5.03
CA ILE A 358 -4.30 -25.66 5.17
C ILE A 358 -4.72 -24.79 3.96
N PRO A 359 -6.02 -24.73 3.62
CA PRO A 359 -6.50 -24.07 2.39
C PRO A 359 -6.14 -22.58 2.33
N VAL A 360 -6.09 -21.91 3.46
CA VAL A 360 -5.77 -20.47 3.54
C VAL A 360 -4.29 -20.23 3.25
N ASP A 361 -3.40 -21.07 3.81
CA ASP A 361 -1.97 -20.99 3.51
C ASP A 361 -1.69 -21.26 2.03
N VAL A 362 -2.34 -22.28 1.46
CA VAL A 362 -2.22 -22.56 0.02
C VAL A 362 -2.67 -21.38 -0.82
N LEU A 363 -3.80 -20.74 -0.47
CA LEU A 363 -4.29 -19.55 -1.17
C LEU A 363 -3.29 -18.38 -1.08
N ASN A 364 -2.75 -18.12 0.11
CA ASN A 364 -1.73 -17.09 0.34
C ASN A 364 -0.43 -17.40 -0.41
N LEU A 365 0.02 -18.65 -0.41
CA LEU A 365 1.18 -19.11 -1.19
C LEU A 365 0.95 -18.97 -2.69
N CYS A 366 -0.23 -19.27 -3.21
CA CYS A 366 -0.58 -19.02 -4.61
C CYS A 366 -0.39 -17.54 -4.97
N GLY A 367 -0.85 -16.61 -4.13
CA GLY A 367 -0.63 -15.18 -4.33
C GLY A 367 0.84 -14.79 -4.30
N ALA A 368 1.61 -15.31 -3.36
CA ALA A 368 3.05 -15.08 -3.26
C ALA A 368 3.83 -15.64 -4.45
N LEU A 369 3.59 -16.91 -4.78
CA LEU A 369 4.25 -17.60 -5.90
C LEU A 369 3.91 -16.94 -7.24
N PHE A 370 2.67 -16.48 -7.42
CA PHE A 370 2.27 -15.74 -8.61
C PHE A 370 3.14 -14.50 -8.84
N VAL A 371 3.32 -13.64 -7.83
CA VAL A 371 4.13 -12.43 -7.99
C VAL A 371 5.62 -12.72 -8.03
N LEU A 372 6.11 -13.72 -7.30
CA LEU A 372 7.50 -14.14 -7.31
C LEU A 372 7.89 -14.77 -8.65
N ALA A 373 7.05 -15.61 -9.25
CA ALA A 373 7.29 -16.20 -10.57
C ALA A 373 7.38 -15.14 -11.68
N LEU A 374 6.65 -14.03 -11.51
CA LEU A 374 6.68 -12.91 -12.44
C LEU A 374 7.85 -11.95 -12.22
N THR A 375 8.70 -12.14 -11.20
CA THR A 375 9.84 -11.26 -10.93
C THR A 375 10.83 -11.21 -12.09
N VAL A 376 11.18 -12.36 -12.69
CA VAL A 376 12.09 -12.40 -13.84
C VAL A 376 11.48 -11.75 -15.10
N PRO A 377 10.24 -12.05 -15.51
CA PRO A 377 9.57 -11.31 -16.57
C PRO A 377 9.49 -9.79 -16.32
N VAL A 378 9.18 -9.38 -15.09
CA VAL A 378 9.17 -7.97 -14.68
C VAL A 378 10.56 -7.34 -14.82
N TRP A 379 11.61 -8.01 -14.31
CA TRP A 379 12.99 -7.54 -14.48
C TRP A 379 13.34 -7.31 -15.94
N ARG A 380 13.10 -8.32 -16.80
CA ARG A 380 13.43 -8.24 -18.23
C ARG A 380 12.68 -7.12 -18.95
N ARG A 381 11.47 -6.76 -18.51
CA ARG A 381 10.64 -5.76 -19.19
C ARG A 381 10.69 -4.38 -18.54
N LEU A 382 10.68 -4.32 -17.22
CA LEU A 382 10.50 -3.09 -16.43
C LEU A 382 11.77 -2.66 -15.68
N GLY A 383 12.81 -3.51 -15.68
CA GLY A 383 14.11 -3.23 -15.07
C GLY A 383 14.30 -3.79 -13.65
N LEU A 384 15.55 -3.75 -13.19
CA LEU A 384 16.00 -4.33 -11.92
C LEU A 384 15.26 -3.74 -10.71
N ALA A 385 15.05 -2.43 -10.70
CA ALA A 385 14.36 -1.77 -9.59
C ALA A 385 12.93 -2.30 -9.40
N ALA A 386 12.21 -2.59 -10.47
CA ALA A 386 10.85 -3.16 -10.43
C ALA A 386 10.85 -4.59 -9.86
N ALA A 387 11.83 -5.40 -10.25
CA ALA A 387 12.01 -6.75 -9.70
C ALA A 387 12.42 -6.71 -8.23
N ALA A 388 13.36 -5.83 -7.88
CA ALA A 388 13.79 -5.62 -6.50
C ALA A 388 12.61 -5.20 -5.60
N PHE A 389 11.70 -4.34 -6.09
CA PHE A 389 10.49 -3.97 -5.34
C PHE A 389 9.67 -5.20 -4.95
N ILE A 390 9.50 -6.16 -5.85
CA ILE A 390 8.78 -7.41 -5.55
C ILE A 390 9.54 -8.22 -4.50
N LEU A 391 10.84 -8.46 -4.72
CA LEU A 391 11.64 -9.32 -3.86
C LEU A 391 11.73 -8.78 -2.42
N VAL A 392 12.04 -7.49 -2.25
CA VAL A 392 12.21 -6.90 -0.91
C VAL A 392 10.90 -6.77 -0.14
N ASN A 393 9.75 -6.74 -0.83
CA ASN A 393 8.45 -6.70 -0.17
C ASN A 393 7.84 -8.09 0.08
N MET A 394 8.31 -9.13 -0.61
CA MET A 394 7.80 -10.49 -0.46
C MET A 394 8.70 -11.36 0.41
N LEU A 395 10.02 -11.38 0.17
CA LEU A 395 10.91 -12.35 0.81
C LEU A 395 11.08 -12.13 2.32
N PRO A 396 11.34 -10.92 2.85
CA PRO A 396 11.50 -10.74 4.30
C PRO A 396 10.24 -11.07 5.11
N PRO A 397 9.01 -10.67 4.71
CA PRO A 397 7.80 -11.08 5.41
C PRO A 397 7.55 -12.60 5.36
N ILE A 398 7.83 -13.26 4.23
CA ILE A 398 7.74 -14.72 4.12
C ILE A 398 8.77 -15.38 5.05
N ALA A 399 10.00 -14.88 5.10
CA ALA A 399 11.03 -15.39 6.00
C ALA A 399 10.68 -15.24 7.49
N ALA A 400 9.79 -14.30 7.83
CA ALA A 400 9.35 -14.03 9.21
C ALA A 400 8.00 -14.66 9.57
N GLY A 401 7.18 -15.05 8.59
CA GLY A 401 5.81 -15.49 8.88
C GLY A 401 5.28 -16.59 7.93
N GLY A 402 6.10 -17.14 7.06
CA GLY A 402 5.67 -18.18 6.10
C GLY A 402 4.59 -17.65 5.14
N ALA A 403 3.50 -18.40 5.02
CA ALA A 403 2.36 -18.03 4.19
C ALA A 403 1.53 -16.87 4.77
N LEU A 404 1.67 -16.58 6.07
CA LEU A 404 0.87 -15.62 6.80
C LEU A 404 0.82 -14.25 6.10
N SER A 405 -0.34 -13.84 5.64
CA SER A 405 -0.58 -12.58 4.91
C SER A 405 0.19 -12.42 3.59
N ALA A 406 0.81 -13.47 3.03
CA ALA A 406 1.60 -13.36 1.81
C ALA A 406 0.74 -12.96 0.60
N GLY A 407 -0.50 -13.44 0.53
CA GLY A 407 -1.48 -13.01 -0.46
C GLY A 407 -1.81 -11.52 -0.36
N ARG A 408 -2.02 -11.00 0.86
CA ARG A 408 -2.26 -9.58 1.12
C ARG A 408 -1.09 -8.71 0.63
N LEU A 409 0.16 -9.15 0.88
CA LEU A 409 1.35 -8.45 0.40
C LEU A 409 1.46 -8.49 -1.13
N SER A 410 1.06 -9.58 -1.78
CA SER A 410 1.12 -9.69 -3.24
C SER A 410 0.22 -8.66 -3.96
N ALA A 411 -0.87 -8.22 -3.33
CA ALA A 411 -1.78 -7.24 -3.91
C ALA A 411 -1.12 -5.90 -4.24
N VAL A 412 -0.15 -5.46 -3.43
CA VAL A 412 0.50 -4.14 -3.61
C VAL A 412 1.71 -4.19 -4.56
N MET A 413 2.00 -5.33 -5.20
CA MET A 413 3.10 -5.50 -6.16
C MET A 413 2.76 -4.90 -7.52
N PHE A 414 2.57 -3.58 -7.58
CA PHE A 414 2.14 -2.87 -8.78
C PHE A 414 2.96 -3.16 -10.06
N PRO A 415 4.28 -3.46 -10.03
CA PRO A 415 5.03 -3.78 -11.24
C PRO A 415 4.51 -5.02 -11.96
N VAL A 416 3.94 -5.99 -11.23
CA VAL A 416 3.32 -7.18 -11.80
C VAL A 416 2.15 -6.81 -12.71
N PHE A 417 1.31 -5.88 -12.27
CA PHE A 417 0.13 -5.45 -13.04
C PHE A 417 0.50 -4.59 -14.24
N LEU A 418 1.58 -3.83 -14.18
CA LEU A 418 2.16 -3.15 -15.33
C LEU A 418 2.68 -4.16 -16.36
N TRP A 419 3.39 -5.19 -15.88
CA TRP A 419 3.86 -6.26 -16.76
C TRP A 419 2.70 -7.01 -17.40
N LEU A 420 1.70 -7.44 -16.64
CA LEU A 420 0.50 -8.13 -17.15
C LEU A 420 -0.20 -7.29 -18.24
N ALA A 421 -0.39 -6.00 -17.99
CA ALA A 421 -1.02 -5.09 -18.96
C ALA A 421 -0.24 -4.99 -20.27
N SER A 422 1.09 -5.20 -20.24
CA SER A 422 1.95 -5.19 -21.41
C SER A 422 2.09 -6.55 -22.10
N ALA A 423 2.01 -7.64 -21.33
CA ALA A 423 2.28 -9.00 -21.81
C ALA A 423 1.01 -9.73 -22.27
N VAL A 424 -0.13 -9.45 -21.62
CA VAL A 424 -1.39 -10.11 -21.93
C VAL A 424 -2.05 -9.46 -23.17
N PRO A 425 -2.27 -10.21 -24.25
CA PRO A 425 -2.96 -9.70 -25.43
C PRO A 425 -4.35 -9.15 -25.08
N ALA A 426 -4.79 -8.09 -25.76
CA ALA A 426 -6.06 -7.41 -25.47
C ALA A 426 -7.27 -8.37 -25.42
N ARG A 427 -7.32 -9.33 -26.37
CA ARG A 427 -8.39 -10.36 -26.42
C ARG A 427 -8.43 -11.31 -25.23
N GLN A 428 -7.32 -11.46 -24.50
CA GLN A 428 -7.23 -12.37 -23.35
C GLN A 428 -7.43 -11.64 -22.01
N ARG A 429 -7.31 -10.31 -21.97
CA ARG A 429 -7.48 -9.51 -20.75
C ARG A 429 -8.81 -9.74 -20.03
N PRO A 430 -9.97 -9.87 -20.74
CA PRO A 430 -11.23 -10.19 -20.05
C PRO A 430 -11.21 -11.51 -19.29
N HIS A 431 -10.52 -12.54 -19.80
CA HIS A 431 -10.40 -13.84 -19.12
C HIS A 431 -9.57 -13.72 -17.84
N TRP A 432 -8.48 -12.95 -17.87
CA TRP A 432 -7.68 -12.67 -16.69
C TRP A 432 -8.47 -11.90 -15.63
N VAL A 433 -9.21 -10.87 -16.06
CA VAL A 433 -10.08 -10.09 -15.16
C VAL A 433 -11.16 -10.97 -14.56
N ALA A 434 -11.79 -11.84 -15.35
CA ALA A 434 -12.81 -12.78 -14.86
C ALA A 434 -12.22 -13.78 -13.84
N ALA A 435 -11.07 -14.39 -14.15
CA ALA A 435 -10.39 -15.29 -13.23
C ALA A 435 -10.00 -14.59 -11.90
N PHE A 436 -9.47 -13.39 -11.98
CA PHE A 436 -9.14 -12.59 -10.81
C PHE A 436 -10.39 -12.21 -10.00
N ALA A 437 -11.47 -11.81 -10.67
CA ALA A 437 -12.73 -11.44 -10.01
C ALA A 437 -13.36 -12.64 -9.28
N VAL A 438 -13.30 -13.85 -9.85
CA VAL A 438 -13.74 -15.09 -9.16
C VAL A 438 -12.89 -15.33 -7.90
N GLY A 439 -11.56 -15.26 -8.03
CA GLY A 439 -10.68 -15.37 -6.86
C GLY A 439 -10.92 -14.26 -5.82
N GLN A 440 -11.19 -13.02 -6.27
CA GLN A 440 -11.54 -11.92 -5.38
C GLN A 440 -12.87 -12.15 -4.66
N GLY A 441 -13.85 -12.72 -5.33
CA GLY A 441 -15.14 -13.12 -4.72
C GLY A 441 -14.93 -14.17 -3.61
N LEU A 442 -14.06 -15.17 -3.84
CA LEU A 442 -13.67 -16.14 -2.82
C LEU A 442 -13.00 -15.45 -1.63
N CYS A 443 -11.97 -14.61 -1.87
CA CYS A 443 -11.29 -13.86 -0.82
C CYS A 443 -12.26 -12.93 -0.05
N ALA A 444 -13.18 -12.27 -0.75
CA ALA A 444 -14.20 -11.43 -0.13
C ALA A 444 -15.15 -12.24 0.77
N THR A 445 -15.59 -13.40 0.30
CA THR A 445 -16.42 -14.31 1.09
C THR A 445 -15.73 -14.72 2.38
N LEU A 446 -14.48 -15.16 2.32
CA LEU A 446 -13.70 -15.53 3.51
C LEU A 446 -13.52 -14.32 4.43
N PHE A 447 -13.05 -13.21 3.93
CA PHE A 447 -12.72 -12.02 4.71
C PHE A 447 -13.94 -11.45 5.45
N TYR A 448 -15.05 -11.25 4.75
CA TYR A 448 -16.23 -10.60 5.33
C TYR A 448 -17.03 -11.50 6.27
N THR A 449 -16.94 -12.83 6.09
CA THR A 449 -17.58 -13.80 6.99
C THR A 449 -16.70 -14.23 8.17
N TRP A 450 -15.65 -13.50 8.52
CA TRP A 450 -14.72 -13.82 9.60
C TRP A 450 -14.03 -15.20 9.46
N ARG A 451 -13.85 -15.68 8.24
CA ARG A 451 -12.97 -16.80 7.94
C ARG A 451 -11.58 -16.28 7.64
N GLU A 452 -10.58 -16.95 8.16
CA GLU A 452 -9.19 -16.53 8.00
C GLU A 452 -8.83 -16.37 6.52
N LEU A 453 -8.11 -15.32 6.19
CA LEU A 453 -7.56 -15.04 4.87
C LEU A 453 -6.07 -14.65 4.96
N PHE A 454 -5.52 -14.67 6.17
CA PHE A 454 -4.15 -14.28 6.47
C PHE A 454 -3.42 -15.35 7.28
#